data_85e0c7fa0a1a70f5678c872cd8d23973
#
_entry.id   85e0c7fa0a1a70f5678c872cd8d23973
#
_cell.length_a   1.000
_cell.length_b   1.000
_cell.length_c   1.000
_cell.angle_alpha   90.00
_cell.angle_beta   90.00
_cell.angle_gamma   90.00
#
_symmetry.space_group_name_H-M   'P 1'
#
loop_
_entity.id
_entity.type
_entity.pdbx_description
1 polymer ?
#
loop_
_entity_poly.entity_id
_entity_poly.type
_entity_poly.pdbx_seq_one_letter_code
_entity_poly.pdbx_strand_id
1 'polypeptide(L)'
;AYIDYVSELTNKPITCAETWDVWERIPDLAKHVDFITIHILPYWEKVPIDRFNDFIIEKYTLVEKLFPYTKINIGETGWPSHGYNNNNAVPSLKNQAVAIRGFINLASEKGWDYNIVEAFDQQWKGYDEGNVGQYWGIFTSDRELKFYLSGDIELNQYWLYQMIAAIIIGALLTLNGLRNQKLNVSHALAYAIAAQGMAFGIVMAVIYPFANYMNFGMWIMWGMGTFLMIPLVVITLAKAN
;
A
#
# COMPACT_ATOMS: atom_id res chain seq x y z
N ALA A 1 38.76 4.88 -10.99
CA ALA A 1 38.43 3.66 -10.25
C ALA A 1 37.53 2.73 -11.09
N TYR A 2 36.55 2.02 -10.47
CA TYR A 2 35.75 1.04 -11.23
C TYR A 2 34.88 1.71 -12.32
N ILE A 3 34.26 2.85 -12.02
CA ILE A 3 33.42 3.61 -12.98
C ILE A 3 34.28 4.04 -14.19
N ASP A 4 35.48 4.56 -13.97
CA ASP A 4 36.40 4.97 -15.07
C ASP A 4 36.76 3.80 -15.96
N TYR A 5 37.04 2.64 -15.34
CA TYR A 5 37.31 1.41 -16.09
C TYR A 5 36.12 0.99 -16.97
N VAL A 6 34.90 1.07 -16.45
CA VAL A 6 33.66 0.78 -17.25
C VAL A 6 33.51 1.81 -18.38
N SER A 7 33.76 3.08 -18.10
CA SER A 7 33.70 4.16 -19.10
C SER A 7 34.63 3.92 -20.28
N GLU A 8 35.82 3.36 -20.05
CA GLU A 8 36.78 3.02 -21.10
C GLU A 8 36.33 1.85 -21.99
N LEU A 9 35.39 1.02 -21.51
CA LEU A 9 34.87 -0.16 -22.22
C LEU A 9 33.64 0.12 -23.11
N THR A 10 33.09 1.32 -23.05
CA THR A 10 31.85 1.64 -23.78
C THR A 10 31.81 3.08 -24.26
N ASN A 11 31.10 3.33 -25.35
CA ASN A 11 30.75 4.67 -25.84
C ASN A 11 29.37 5.16 -25.35
N LYS A 12 28.78 4.46 -24.39
CA LYS A 12 27.48 4.85 -23.83
C LYS A 12 27.68 5.77 -22.63
N PRO A 13 26.77 6.71 -22.38
CA PRO A 13 26.82 7.51 -21.16
C PRO A 13 26.75 6.62 -19.91
N ILE A 14 27.61 6.93 -18.95
CA ILE A 14 27.75 6.18 -17.69
C ILE A 14 27.18 7.00 -16.54
N THR A 15 26.46 6.34 -15.66
CA THR A 15 26.02 6.88 -14.37
C THR A 15 26.24 5.87 -13.25
N CYS A 16 26.22 6.36 -12.02
CA CYS A 16 26.12 5.55 -10.82
C CYS A 16 24.75 5.83 -10.19
N ALA A 17 24.02 4.77 -9.86
CA ALA A 17 22.71 4.89 -9.20
C ALA A 17 22.91 4.79 -7.69
N GLU A 18 22.64 5.90 -6.99
CA GLU A 18 22.83 6.02 -5.54
C GLU A 18 21.72 6.85 -4.91
N THR A 19 21.54 6.72 -3.59
CA THR A 19 20.63 7.57 -2.85
C THR A 19 21.09 9.03 -2.87
N TRP A 20 20.14 9.97 -2.77
CA TRP A 20 20.40 11.41 -2.87
C TRP A 20 21.49 11.89 -1.89
N ASP A 21 21.58 11.30 -0.70
CA ASP A 21 22.54 11.65 0.35
C ASP A 21 23.97 11.15 0.05
N VAL A 22 24.14 10.12 -0.76
CA VAL A 22 25.47 9.67 -1.22
C VAL A 22 26.10 10.72 -2.12
N TRP A 23 25.32 11.32 -3.01
CA TRP A 23 25.79 12.40 -3.88
C TRP A 23 26.17 13.65 -3.08
N GLU A 24 25.46 13.95 -2.00
CA GLU A 24 25.84 15.04 -1.09
C GLU A 24 27.12 14.73 -0.32
N ARG A 25 27.28 13.50 0.19
CA ARG A 25 28.45 13.09 0.98
C ARG A 25 29.71 12.86 0.17
N ILE A 26 29.59 12.45 -1.09
CA ILE A 26 30.70 12.09 -1.97
C ILE A 26 30.60 12.86 -3.30
N PRO A 27 30.73 14.20 -3.27
CA PRO A 27 30.54 15.02 -4.48
C PRO A 27 31.56 14.73 -5.58
N ASP A 28 32.70 14.19 -5.25
CA ASP A 28 33.71 13.78 -6.23
C ASP A 28 33.25 12.66 -7.16
N LEU A 29 32.21 11.90 -6.78
CA LEU A 29 31.61 10.87 -7.63
C LEU A 29 31.10 11.46 -8.96
N ALA A 30 30.60 12.69 -8.94
CA ALA A 30 30.10 13.37 -10.13
C ALA A 30 31.15 13.62 -11.21
N LYS A 31 32.45 13.58 -10.87
CA LYS A 31 33.54 13.72 -11.83
C LYS A 31 33.78 12.49 -12.70
N HIS A 32 33.18 11.37 -12.33
CA HIS A 32 33.36 10.06 -12.96
C HIS A 32 32.13 9.58 -13.75
N VAL A 33 31.08 10.38 -13.85
CA VAL A 33 29.84 10.03 -14.52
C VAL A 33 29.42 11.09 -15.53
N ASP A 34 28.68 10.71 -16.56
CA ASP A 34 28.15 11.63 -17.56
C ASP A 34 26.85 12.31 -17.09
N PHE A 35 26.10 11.68 -16.20
CA PHE A 35 24.90 12.22 -15.55
C PHE A 35 24.70 11.58 -14.17
N ILE A 36 23.96 12.26 -13.32
CA ILE A 36 23.68 11.82 -11.97
C ILE A 36 22.37 11.02 -11.95
N THR A 37 22.37 9.86 -11.28
CA THR A 37 21.16 9.09 -11.02
C THR A 37 20.94 9.03 -9.51
N ILE A 38 19.82 9.62 -9.04
CA ILE A 38 19.47 9.68 -7.62
C ILE A 38 18.29 8.78 -7.29
N HIS A 39 18.35 8.08 -6.17
CA HIS A 39 17.23 7.37 -5.59
C HIS A 39 16.61 8.21 -4.49
N ILE A 40 15.29 8.46 -4.57
CA ILE A 40 14.53 9.23 -3.57
C ILE A 40 13.31 8.40 -3.19
N LEU A 41 13.39 7.75 -2.03
CA LEU A 41 12.37 6.81 -1.55
C LEU A 41 11.79 7.30 -0.22
N PRO A 42 10.79 8.21 -0.24
CA PRO A 42 10.25 8.85 0.96
C PRO A 42 9.75 7.88 2.03
N TYR A 43 9.26 6.70 1.64
CA TYR A 43 8.84 5.66 2.58
C TYR A 43 9.97 5.24 3.52
N TRP A 44 11.17 4.98 2.99
CA TRP A 44 12.33 4.59 3.81
C TRP A 44 12.84 5.72 4.70
N GLU A 45 12.58 6.95 4.30
CA GLU A 45 12.89 8.17 5.06
C GLU A 45 11.81 8.54 6.11
N LYS A 46 10.79 7.67 6.30
CA LYS A 46 9.70 7.86 7.27
C LYS A 46 8.82 9.09 6.98
N VAL A 47 8.81 9.55 5.74
CA VAL A 47 8.05 10.73 5.30
C VAL A 47 6.59 10.33 5.12
N PRO A 48 5.62 11.07 5.69
CA PRO A 48 4.20 10.79 5.46
C PRO A 48 3.78 11.11 4.03
N ILE A 49 2.71 10.46 3.57
CA ILE A 49 2.27 10.51 2.16
C ILE A 49 1.93 11.93 1.68
N ASP A 50 1.40 12.78 2.52
CA ASP A 50 1.06 14.18 2.22
C ASP A 50 2.28 15.07 1.96
N ARG A 51 3.48 14.62 2.38
CA ARG A 51 4.76 15.27 2.15
C ARG A 51 5.60 14.61 1.04
N PHE A 52 5.06 13.61 0.37
CA PHE A 52 5.79 12.80 -0.61
C PHE A 52 6.44 13.65 -1.73
N ASN A 53 5.64 14.45 -2.42
CA ASN A 53 6.15 15.30 -3.51
C ASN A 53 7.08 16.41 -3.01
N ASP A 54 6.76 17.04 -1.88
CA ASP A 54 7.60 18.09 -1.28
C ASP A 54 9.00 17.56 -0.96
N PHE A 55 9.07 16.35 -0.40
CA PHE A 55 10.34 15.71 -0.08
C PHE A 55 11.17 15.42 -1.34
N ILE A 56 10.54 14.94 -2.41
CA ILE A 56 11.23 14.70 -3.69
C ILE A 56 11.75 16.03 -4.26
N ILE A 57 10.93 17.09 -4.25
CA ILE A 57 11.36 18.43 -4.70
C ILE A 57 12.56 18.91 -3.88
N GLU A 58 12.50 18.78 -2.55
CA GLU A 58 13.57 19.18 -1.65
C GLU A 58 14.90 18.49 -1.99
N LYS A 59 14.88 17.15 -2.12
CA LYS A 59 16.09 16.36 -2.36
C LYS A 59 16.62 16.53 -3.78
N TYR A 60 15.75 16.58 -4.79
CA TYR A 60 16.15 16.89 -6.15
C TYR A 60 16.81 18.26 -6.25
N THR A 61 16.19 19.29 -5.67
CA THR A 61 16.72 20.66 -5.67
C THR A 61 18.06 20.77 -4.92
N LEU A 62 18.24 20.00 -3.86
CA LEU A 62 19.50 19.95 -3.13
C LEU A 62 20.63 19.42 -4.05
N VAL A 63 20.41 18.30 -4.73
CA VAL A 63 21.39 17.71 -5.65
C VAL A 63 21.63 18.62 -6.87
N GLU A 64 20.57 19.23 -7.41
CA GLU A 64 20.68 20.20 -8.52
C GLU A 64 21.55 21.40 -8.16
N LYS A 65 21.43 21.92 -6.94
CA LYS A 65 22.30 23.01 -6.44
C LYS A 65 23.74 22.60 -6.26
N LEU A 66 24.00 21.36 -5.87
CA LEU A 66 25.35 20.83 -5.73
C LEU A 66 26.01 20.62 -7.11
N PHE A 67 25.21 20.27 -8.12
CA PHE A 67 25.69 19.91 -9.45
C PHE A 67 24.93 20.66 -10.58
N PRO A 68 25.03 22.00 -10.63
CA PRO A 68 24.15 22.83 -11.46
C PRO A 68 24.32 22.64 -12.99
N TYR A 69 25.39 21.95 -13.41
CA TYR A 69 25.68 21.71 -14.83
C TYR A 69 25.58 20.24 -15.23
N THR A 70 25.14 19.38 -14.31
CA THR A 70 25.05 17.94 -14.54
C THR A 70 23.59 17.53 -14.67
N LYS A 71 23.26 16.79 -15.72
CA LYS A 71 21.92 16.23 -15.87
C LYS A 71 21.60 15.27 -14.71
N ILE A 72 20.40 15.35 -14.16
CA ILE A 72 19.94 14.50 -13.09
C ILE A 72 18.78 13.63 -13.59
N ASN A 73 18.83 12.35 -13.28
CA ASN A 73 17.78 11.38 -13.46
C ASN A 73 17.35 10.83 -12.11
N ILE A 74 16.05 10.72 -11.86
CA ILE A 74 15.53 10.01 -10.69
C ILE A 74 15.52 8.51 -11.03
N GLY A 75 16.49 7.78 -10.52
CA GLY A 75 16.67 6.35 -10.80
C GLY A 75 15.61 5.48 -10.13
N GLU A 76 15.20 5.88 -8.92
CA GLU A 76 14.14 5.20 -8.18
C GLU A 76 13.31 6.17 -7.36
N THR A 77 12.00 6.08 -7.51
CA THR A 77 11.02 6.64 -6.58
C THR A 77 9.75 5.79 -6.61
N GLY A 78 9.01 5.77 -5.51
CA GLY A 78 7.81 4.95 -5.40
C GLY A 78 7.23 4.92 -3.99
N TRP A 79 6.16 4.14 -3.82
CA TRP A 79 5.50 3.93 -2.54
C TRP A 79 4.91 2.52 -2.49
N PRO A 80 5.07 1.77 -1.38
CA PRO A 80 4.53 0.43 -1.27
C PRO A 80 3.01 0.44 -1.05
N SER A 81 2.32 -0.51 -1.67
CA SER A 81 0.86 -0.66 -1.51
C SER A 81 0.46 -1.41 -0.25
N HIS A 82 1.38 -2.12 0.37
CA HIS A 82 1.13 -2.97 1.54
C HIS A 82 2.40 -3.16 2.37
N GLY A 83 2.25 -3.63 3.61
CA GLY A 83 3.35 -3.94 4.51
C GLY A 83 3.28 -3.15 5.83
N TYR A 84 4.37 -3.16 6.58
CA TYR A 84 4.44 -2.46 7.87
C TYR A 84 4.56 -0.94 7.69
N ASN A 85 4.06 -0.20 8.68
CA ASN A 85 4.24 1.25 8.74
C ASN A 85 5.69 1.57 9.14
N ASN A 86 6.34 2.43 8.37
CA ASN A 86 7.62 3.00 8.77
C ASN A 86 7.38 4.38 9.42
N ASN A 87 7.09 4.39 10.71
CA ASN A 87 6.60 5.56 11.46
C ASN A 87 5.35 6.18 10.78
N ASN A 88 5.48 7.40 10.24
CA ASN A 88 4.38 8.11 9.58
C ASN A 88 4.19 7.72 8.11
N ALA A 89 5.11 6.95 7.54
CA ALA A 89 4.97 6.40 6.20
C ALA A 89 4.12 5.14 6.24
N VAL A 90 2.88 5.24 5.77
CA VAL A 90 1.86 4.18 5.83
C VAL A 90 1.65 3.58 4.46
N PRO A 91 2.06 2.31 4.22
CA PRO A 91 1.75 1.59 3.01
C PRO A 91 0.24 1.37 2.85
N SER A 92 -0.27 1.68 1.69
CA SER A 92 -1.64 1.31 1.28
C SER A 92 -1.80 1.51 -0.22
N LEU A 93 -2.75 0.81 -0.83
CA LEU A 93 -3.08 0.98 -2.24
C LEU A 93 -3.44 2.44 -2.57
N LYS A 94 -4.22 3.09 -1.68
CA LYS A 94 -4.56 4.51 -1.82
C LYS A 94 -3.31 5.39 -1.81
N ASN A 95 -2.42 5.19 -0.84
CA ASN A 95 -1.22 6.01 -0.71
C ASN A 95 -0.24 5.77 -1.86
N GLN A 96 -0.10 4.52 -2.33
CA GLN A 96 0.68 4.22 -3.53
C GLN A 96 0.12 4.97 -4.76
N ALA A 97 -1.18 4.92 -4.98
CA ALA A 97 -1.80 5.62 -6.11
C ALA A 97 -1.65 7.15 -5.99
N VAL A 98 -1.79 7.71 -4.79
CA VAL A 98 -1.56 9.15 -4.54
C VAL A 98 -0.12 9.54 -4.85
N ALA A 99 0.85 8.76 -4.33
CA ALA A 99 2.28 8.99 -4.57
C ALA A 99 2.62 8.94 -6.07
N ILE A 100 2.27 7.85 -6.74
CA ILE A 100 2.64 7.63 -8.15
C ILE A 100 1.97 8.65 -9.07
N ARG A 101 0.68 8.89 -8.92
CA ARG A 101 -0.06 9.90 -9.72
C ARG A 101 0.49 11.31 -9.49
N GLY A 102 0.69 11.67 -8.22
CA GLY A 102 1.25 12.98 -7.86
C GLY A 102 2.64 13.18 -8.41
N PHE A 103 3.48 12.16 -8.34
CA PHE A 103 4.84 12.21 -8.86
C PHE A 103 4.90 12.31 -10.38
N ILE A 104 4.11 11.52 -11.11
CA ILE A 104 4.07 11.57 -12.58
C ILE A 104 3.70 12.98 -13.05
N ASN A 105 2.69 13.60 -12.42
CA ASN A 105 2.28 14.97 -12.74
C ASN A 105 3.41 15.97 -12.44
N LEU A 106 4.03 15.86 -11.27
CA LEU A 106 5.16 16.70 -10.87
C LEU A 106 6.35 16.56 -11.83
N ALA A 107 6.75 15.33 -12.14
CA ALA A 107 7.87 15.07 -13.04
C ALA A 107 7.61 15.60 -14.46
N SER A 108 6.38 15.46 -14.95
CA SER A 108 5.95 16.03 -16.24
C SER A 108 6.02 17.56 -16.23
N GLU A 109 5.55 18.21 -15.16
CA GLU A 109 5.62 19.67 -15.00
C GLU A 109 7.06 20.19 -14.95
N LYS A 110 7.93 19.46 -14.23
CA LYS A 110 9.34 19.81 -14.04
C LYS A 110 10.25 19.39 -15.20
N GLY A 111 9.78 18.54 -16.11
CA GLY A 111 10.60 17.95 -17.16
C GLY A 111 11.67 17.00 -16.64
N TRP A 112 11.42 16.30 -15.55
CA TRP A 112 12.37 15.36 -14.95
C TRP A 112 12.36 14.00 -15.67
N ASP A 113 13.55 13.43 -15.88
CA ASP A 113 13.70 12.04 -16.26
C ASP A 113 13.62 11.16 -15.00
N TYR A 114 12.87 10.05 -15.06
CA TYR A 114 12.65 9.22 -13.89
C TYR A 114 12.34 7.75 -14.20
N ASN A 115 12.53 6.91 -13.19
CA ASN A 115 11.99 5.55 -13.12
C ASN A 115 11.17 5.37 -11.85
N ILE A 116 10.08 4.62 -11.96
CA ILE A 116 9.25 4.26 -10.81
C ILE A 116 9.63 2.87 -10.33
N VAL A 117 9.85 2.70 -9.06
CA VAL A 117 10.00 1.43 -8.38
C VAL A 117 8.64 0.98 -7.90
N GLU A 118 8.03 -0.07 -8.50
CA GLU A 118 8.55 -0.88 -9.59
C GLU A 118 7.40 -1.34 -10.48
N ALA A 119 7.65 -2.09 -11.54
CA ALA A 119 6.58 -2.53 -12.42
C ALA A 119 5.67 -3.57 -11.75
N PHE A 120 6.25 -4.63 -11.18
CA PHE A 120 5.51 -5.77 -10.61
C PHE A 120 5.88 -5.99 -9.15
N ASP A 121 4.92 -6.46 -8.35
CA ASP A 121 5.17 -6.97 -7.01
C ASP A 121 6.13 -8.18 -7.07
N GLN A 122 7.10 -8.20 -6.15
CA GLN A 122 8.17 -9.20 -6.14
C GLN A 122 8.26 -9.87 -4.77
N GLN A 123 7.65 -11.04 -4.65
CA GLN A 123 7.52 -11.77 -3.37
C GLN A 123 8.88 -12.10 -2.71
N TRP A 124 9.94 -12.31 -3.50
CA TRP A 124 11.27 -12.63 -3.00
C TRP A 124 11.92 -11.47 -2.22
N LYS A 125 11.59 -10.21 -2.50
CA LYS A 125 12.12 -9.04 -1.77
C LYS A 125 11.71 -9.01 -0.29
N GLY A 126 10.72 -9.79 0.09
CA GLY A 126 10.32 -9.91 1.49
C GLY A 126 11.40 -10.47 2.42
N TYR A 127 12.42 -11.13 1.89
CA TYR A 127 13.58 -11.61 2.67
C TYR A 127 14.52 -10.49 3.06
N ASP A 128 14.74 -9.52 2.17
CA ASP A 128 15.74 -8.46 2.34
C ASP A 128 15.13 -7.16 2.89
N GLU A 129 13.92 -6.82 2.43
CA GLU A 129 13.24 -5.55 2.74
C GLU A 129 12.06 -5.74 3.71
N GLY A 130 11.83 -6.95 4.23
CA GLY A 130 10.65 -7.28 5.02
C GLY A 130 9.39 -7.37 4.14
N ASN A 131 8.22 -7.52 4.76
CA ASN A 131 6.98 -7.74 4.01
C ASN A 131 6.60 -6.56 3.09
N VAL A 132 7.11 -5.37 3.31
CA VAL A 132 6.87 -4.19 2.47
C VAL A 132 7.57 -4.30 1.11
N GLY A 133 8.74 -4.92 1.05
CA GLY A 133 9.51 -5.09 -0.18
C GLY A 133 8.77 -5.83 -1.28
N GLN A 134 7.77 -6.62 -0.91
CA GLN A 134 6.98 -7.41 -1.84
C GLN A 134 5.95 -6.57 -2.64
N TYR A 135 5.65 -5.32 -2.24
CA TYR A 135 4.45 -4.59 -2.68
C TYR A 135 4.71 -3.22 -3.30
N TRP A 136 5.85 -3.04 -3.96
CA TRP A 136 6.21 -1.80 -4.63
C TRP A 136 5.66 -1.69 -6.07
N GLY A 137 5.27 -2.81 -6.68
CA GLY A 137 4.78 -2.87 -8.04
C GLY A 137 3.55 -2.00 -8.30
N ILE A 138 3.45 -1.41 -9.49
CA ILE A 138 2.22 -0.82 -10.03
C ILE A 138 1.23 -1.94 -10.41
N PHE A 139 1.77 -3.09 -10.78
CA PHE A 139 1.03 -4.32 -11.04
C PHE A 139 1.27 -5.33 -9.91
N THR A 140 0.33 -6.23 -9.72
CA THR A 140 0.51 -7.40 -8.85
C THR A 140 1.57 -8.36 -9.42
N SER A 141 1.97 -9.38 -8.64
CA SER A 141 2.80 -10.50 -9.13
C SER A 141 2.16 -11.25 -10.30
N ASP A 142 0.83 -11.25 -10.38
CA ASP A 142 0.04 -11.88 -11.44
C ASP A 142 -0.18 -10.96 -12.65
N ARG A 143 0.51 -9.81 -12.69
CA ARG A 143 0.45 -8.80 -13.76
C ARG A 143 -0.89 -8.07 -13.87
N GLU A 144 -1.67 -8.03 -12.82
CA GLU A 144 -2.91 -7.25 -12.75
C GLU A 144 -2.61 -5.82 -12.29
N LEU A 145 -3.19 -4.85 -12.99
CA LEU A 145 -3.02 -3.43 -12.64
C LEU A 145 -3.69 -3.15 -11.30
N LYS A 146 -2.96 -2.60 -10.33
CA LYS A 146 -3.49 -2.31 -9.00
C LYS A 146 -4.41 -1.10 -8.96
N PHE A 147 -4.12 -0.10 -9.78
CA PHE A 147 -4.91 1.14 -9.90
C PHE A 147 -4.64 1.83 -11.24
N TYR A 148 -5.63 2.50 -11.76
CA TYR A 148 -5.46 3.35 -12.95
C TYR A 148 -4.71 4.63 -12.58
N LEU A 149 -4.01 5.26 -13.54
CA LEU A 149 -3.28 6.51 -13.33
C LEU A 149 -4.20 7.74 -13.23
N SER A 150 -5.49 7.59 -13.47
CA SER A 150 -6.53 8.63 -13.35
C SER A 150 -7.84 8.04 -12.85
N GLY A 151 -8.78 8.87 -12.45
CA GLY A 151 -10.11 8.45 -11.95
C GLY A 151 -10.09 8.00 -10.49
N ASP A 152 -11.17 7.38 -10.04
CA ASP A 152 -11.32 6.89 -8.67
C ASP A 152 -10.41 5.71 -8.38
N ILE A 153 -10.09 5.50 -7.10
CA ILE A 153 -9.32 4.35 -6.63
C ILE A 153 -10.30 3.38 -5.97
N GLU A 154 -10.53 2.24 -6.58
CA GLU A 154 -11.36 1.20 -6.01
C GLU A 154 -10.53 0.39 -5.00
N LEU A 155 -10.78 0.64 -3.71
CA LEU A 155 -10.05 -0.03 -2.61
C LEU A 155 -10.53 -1.46 -2.36
N ASN A 156 -11.73 -1.79 -2.81
CA ASN A 156 -12.35 -3.09 -2.58
C ASN A 156 -13.30 -3.44 -3.73
N GLN A 157 -12.79 -4.08 -4.78
CA GLN A 157 -13.58 -4.52 -5.95
C GLN A 157 -14.71 -5.52 -5.61
N TYR A 158 -14.67 -6.12 -4.42
CA TYR A 158 -15.66 -7.11 -3.98
C TYR A 158 -16.71 -6.54 -3.01
N TRP A 159 -16.70 -5.22 -2.76
CA TRP A 159 -17.60 -4.60 -1.76
C TRP A 159 -19.08 -4.92 -1.98
N LEU A 160 -19.53 -4.99 -3.24
CA LEU A 160 -20.91 -5.29 -3.57
C LEU A 160 -21.28 -6.73 -3.17
N TYR A 161 -20.43 -7.72 -3.47
CA TYR A 161 -20.65 -9.11 -3.09
C TYR A 161 -20.64 -9.28 -1.57
N GLN A 162 -19.74 -8.57 -0.89
CA GLN A 162 -19.66 -8.55 0.58
C GLN A 162 -20.92 -7.95 1.21
N MET A 163 -21.42 -6.87 0.65
CA MET A 163 -22.68 -6.25 1.07
C MET A 163 -23.87 -7.22 0.88
N ILE A 164 -23.98 -7.85 -0.28
CA ILE A 164 -25.05 -8.83 -0.57
C ILE A 164 -24.97 -10.01 0.40
N ALA A 165 -23.77 -10.56 0.63
CA ALA A 165 -23.57 -11.65 1.57
C ALA A 165 -23.99 -11.26 2.99
N ALA A 166 -23.60 -10.06 3.46
CA ALA A 166 -24.00 -9.55 4.78
C ALA A 166 -25.51 -9.37 4.90
N ILE A 167 -26.18 -8.87 3.85
CA ILE A 167 -27.65 -8.72 3.83
C ILE A 167 -28.34 -10.09 3.91
N ILE A 168 -27.88 -11.08 3.12
CA ILE A 168 -28.46 -12.43 3.13
C ILE A 168 -28.28 -13.09 4.50
N ILE A 169 -27.08 -13.07 5.06
CA ILE A 169 -26.79 -13.66 6.38
C ILE A 169 -27.64 -12.97 7.44
N GLY A 170 -27.71 -11.63 7.45
CA GLY A 170 -28.50 -10.87 8.41
C GLY A 170 -30.01 -11.16 8.31
N ALA A 171 -30.53 -11.30 7.08
CA ALA A 171 -31.90 -11.69 6.86
C ALA A 171 -32.19 -13.11 7.39
N LEU A 172 -31.30 -14.08 7.13
CA LEU A 172 -31.44 -15.45 7.63
C LEU A 172 -31.39 -15.51 9.15
N LEU A 173 -30.47 -14.77 9.80
CA LEU A 173 -30.40 -14.66 11.25
C LEU A 173 -31.67 -14.03 11.83
N THR A 174 -32.17 -12.97 11.21
CA THR A 174 -33.42 -12.29 11.62
C THR A 174 -34.61 -13.21 11.50
N LEU A 175 -34.79 -13.87 10.34
CA LEU A 175 -35.92 -14.79 10.12
C LEU A 175 -35.90 -15.97 11.11
N ASN A 176 -34.71 -16.55 11.34
CA ASN A 176 -34.54 -17.65 12.30
C ASN A 176 -34.86 -17.20 13.73
N GLY A 177 -34.37 -16.02 14.14
CA GLY A 177 -34.61 -15.50 15.49
C GLY A 177 -36.05 -15.10 15.75
N LEU A 178 -36.77 -14.53 14.75
CA LEU A 178 -38.17 -14.10 14.89
C LEU A 178 -39.17 -15.24 14.72
N ARG A 179 -38.77 -16.36 14.10
CA ARG A 179 -39.66 -17.47 13.75
C ARG A 179 -40.49 -18.02 14.94
N ASN A 180 -39.88 -18.04 16.13
CA ASN A 180 -40.47 -18.65 17.34
C ASN A 180 -40.72 -17.62 18.47
N GLN A 181 -40.63 -16.33 18.15
CA GLN A 181 -40.74 -15.25 19.15
C GLN A 181 -41.94 -14.36 18.89
N LYS A 182 -42.72 -14.08 19.93
CA LYS A 182 -43.80 -13.06 19.89
C LYS A 182 -43.24 -11.72 20.37
N LEU A 183 -42.35 -11.12 19.58
CA LEU A 183 -41.79 -9.82 19.92
C LEU A 183 -42.70 -8.68 19.45
N ASN A 184 -42.74 -7.59 20.21
CA ASN A 184 -43.32 -6.34 19.72
C ASN A 184 -42.44 -5.73 18.61
N VAL A 185 -42.97 -4.78 17.85
CA VAL A 185 -42.30 -4.21 16.68
C VAL A 185 -40.94 -3.60 17.03
N SER A 186 -40.82 -2.92 18.18
CA SER A 186 -39.57 -2.29 18.58
C SER A 186 -38.48 -3.32 18.90
N HIS A 187 -38.80 -4.41 19.58
CA HIS A 187 -37.87 -5.49 19.86
C HIS A 187 -37.50 -6.27 18.58
N ALA A 188 -38.47 -6.52 17.70
CA ALA A 188 -38.21 -7.17 16.42
C ALA A 188 -37.25 -6.33 15.54
N LEU A 189 -37.40 -5.02 15.51
CA LEU A 189 -36.53 -4.10 14.81
C LEU A 189 -35.13 -4.07 15.43
N ALA A 190 -35.04 -3.98 16.75
CA ALA A 190 -33.75 -4.01 17.46
C ALA A 190 -32.99 -5.32 17.19
N TYR A 191 -33.72 -6.47 17.19
CA TYR A 191 -33.15 -7.76 16.85
C TYR A 191 -32.62 -7.81 15.40
N ALA A 192 -33.39 -7.29 14.43
CA ALA A 192 -32.99 -7.25 13.03
C ALA A 192 -31.75 -6.38 12.82
N ILE A 193 -31.65 -5.22 13.49
CA ILE A 193 -30.44 -4.37 13.43
C ILE A 193 -29.22 -5.09 14.01
N ALA A 194 -29.40 -5.75 15.16
CA ALA A 194 -28.30 -6.51 15.79
C ALA A 194 -27.87 -7.70 14.92
N ALA A 195 -28.77 -8.44 14.32
CA ALA A 195 -28.53 -9.53 13.40
C ALA A 195 -27.77 -9.06 12.15
N GLN A 196 -28.16 -7.91 11.60
CA GLN A 196 -27.48 -7.31 10.44
C GLN A 196 -26.06 -6.84 10.79
N GLY A 197 -25.87 -6.22 11.96
CA GLY A 197 -24.54 -5.83 12.45
C GLY A 197 -23.61 -7.03 12.65
N MET A 198 -24.16 -8.14 13.20
CA MET A 198 -23.43 -9.40 13.36
C MET A 198 -23.05 -9.99 12.00
N ALA A 199 -23.97 -10.03 11.04
CA ALA A 199 -23.73 -10.55 9.70
C ALA A 199 -22.60 -9.78 9.00
N PHE A 200 -22.63 -8.45 9.09
CA PHE A 200 -21.53 -7.60 8.59
C PHE A 200 -20.21 -7.94 9.28
N GLY A 201 -20.20 -8.06 10.60
CA GLY A 201 -19.00 -8.46 11.37
C GLY A 201 -18.43 -9.80 10.93
N ILE A 202 -19.29 -10.81 10.68
CA ILE A 202 -18.87 -12.13 10.19
C ILE A 202 -18.22 -12.02 8.79
N VAL A 203 -18.86 -11.31 7.86
CA VAL A 203 -18.32 -11.12 6.51
C VAL A 203 -16.98 -10.43 6.56
N MET A 204 -16.85 -9.35 7.33
CA MET A 204 -15.57 -8.65 7.50
C MET A 204 -14.51 -9.50 8.18
N ALA A 205 -14.87 -10.30 9.18
CA ALA A 205 -13.93 -11.20 9.86
C ALA A 205 -13.39 -12.29 8.93
N VAL A 206 -14.18 -12.80 8.01
CA VAL A 206 -13.72 -13.79 7.01
C VAL A 206 -12.78 -13.15 5.99
N ILE A 207 -13.06 -11.92 5.57
CA ILE A 207 -12.33 -11.27 4.48
C ILE A 207 -11.05 -10.59 4.97
N TYR A 208 -11.04 -10.05 6.19
CA TYR A 208 -9.92 -9.29 6.74
C TYR A 208 -8.56 -10.01 6.65
N PRO A 209 -8.42 -11.29 6.97
CA PRO A 209 -7.14 -12.00 6.84
C PRO A 209 -6.62 -12.07 5.41
N PHE A 210 -7.51 -12.25 4.42
CA PHE A 210 -7.12 -12.28 3.00
C PHE A 210 -6.69 -10.90 2.52
N ALA A 211 -7.43 -9.86 2.91
CA ALA A 211 -7.12 -8.48 2.54
C ALA A 211 -5.81 -7.97 3.16
N ASN A 212 -5.37 -8.54 4.28
CA ASN A 212 -4.19 -8.09 5.01
C ASN A 212 -3.01 -9.07 4.96
N TYR A 213 -3.06 -10.10 4.11
CA TYR A 213 -1.98 -11.08 3.90
C TYR A 213 -1.39 -11.60 5.22
N MET A 214 -2.27 -12.01 6.13
CA MET A 214 -1.87 -12.52 7.44
C MET A 214 -1.08 -13.83 7.30
N ASN A 215 -0.01 -14.00 8.08
CA ASN A 215 0.68 -15.26 8.18
C ASN A 215 -0.17 -16.31 8.95
N PHE A 216 0.21 -17.58 8.87
CA PHE A 216 -0.55 -18.68 9.48
C PHE A 216 -0.82 -18.51 10.99
N GLY A 217 0.14 -17.98 11.74
CA GLY A 217 -0.04 -17.71 13.18
C GLY A 217 -1.09 -16.62 13.44
N MET A 218 -1.07 -15.56 12.67
CA MET A 218 -2.09 -14.48 12.73
C MET A 218 -3.47 -14.98 12.33
N TRP A 219 -3.57 -15.88 11.34
CA TRP A 219 -4.81 -16.54 10.95
C TRP A 219 -5.43 -17.33 12.12
N ILE A 220 -4.61 -18.10 12.86
CA ILE A 220 -5.08 -18.84 14.02
C ILE A 220 -5.61 -17.88 15.09
N MET A 221 -4.84 -16.86 15.45
CA MET A 221 -5.22 -15.89 16.49
C MET A 221 -6.52 -15.14 16.09
N TRP A 222 -6.61 -14.69 14.84
CA TRP A 222 -7.81 -14.03 14.33
C TRP A 222 -9.03 -14.96 14.33
N GLY A 223 -8.86 -16.19 13.83
CA GLY A 223 -9.90 -17.22 13.81
C GLY A 223 -10.43 -17.54 15.21
N MET A 224 -9.53 -17.77 16.19
CA MET A 224 -9.93 -18.01 17.58
C MET A 224 -10.74 -16.84 18.16
N GLY A 225 -10.31 -15.62 17.97
CA GLY A 225 -11.05 -14.42 18.42
C GLY A 225 -12.43 -14.33 17.80
N THR A 226 -12.54 -14.54 16.50
CA THR A 226 -13.83 -14.50 15.77
C THR A 226 -14.76 -15.63 16.19
N PHE A 227 -14.25 -16.86 16.30
CA PHE A 227 -15.06 -18.02 16.74
C PHE A 227 -15.55 -17.92 18.18
N LEU A 228 -14.82 -17.26 19.08
CA LEU A 228 -15.26 -17.01 20.45
C LEU A 228 -16.32 -15.91 20.54
N MET A 229 -16.24 -14.90 19.70
CA MET A 229 -17.19 -13.76 19.71
C MET A 229 -18.57 -14.15 19.16
N ILE A 230 -18.67 -15.01 18.14
CA ILE A 230 -19.94 -15.42 17.53
C ILE A 230 -20.88 -16.08 18.55
N PRO A 231 -20.46 -17.13 19.31
CA PRO A 231 -21.31 -17.72 20.33
C PRO A 231 -21.71 -16.74 21.44
N LEU A 232 -20.79 -15.86 21.85
CA LEU A 232 -21.05 -14.88 22.91
C LEU A 232 -22.20 -13.94 22.51
N VAL A 233 -22.18 -13.43 21.28
CA VAL A 233 -23.23 -12.55 20.76
C VAL A 233 -24.55 -13.30 20.62
N VAL A 234 -24.53 -14.54 20.11
CA VAL A 234 -25.74 -15.39 19.99
C VAL A 234 -26.36 -15.67 21.36
N ILE A 235 -25.53 -16.02 22.36
CA ILE A 235 -26.01 -16.27 23.74
C ILE A 235 -26.56 -14.97 24.37
N THR A 236 -25.92 -13.83 24.14
CA THR A 236 -26.39 -12.55 24.67
C THR A 236 -27.73 -12.16 24.07
N LEU A 237 -27.88 -12.31 22.75
CA LEU A 237 -29.17 -12.09 22.09
C LEU A 237 -30.27 -13.07 22.55
N ALA A 238 -29.89 -14.33 22.80
CA ALA A 238 -30.85 -15.34 23.31
C ALA A 238 -31.28 -15.10 24.77
N LYS A 239 -30.43 -14.45 25.60
CA LYS A 239 -30.75 -14.11 27.00
C LYS A 239 -31.46 -12.75 27.13
N ALA A 240 -31.43 -11.91 26.14
CA ALA A 240 -32.14 -10.62 26.12
C ALA A 240 -33.61 -10.75 25.78
N ASN A 241 -34.10 -11.98 25.60
CA ASN A 241 -35.48 -12.41 25.43
C ASN A 241 -35.92 -13.14 26.69
#